data_df523533f95781dc32ae775a1f1bb08f
#
_entry.id   df523533f95781dc32ae775a1f1bb08f
#
_cell.length_a   1.000
_cell.length_b   1.000
_cell.length_c   1.000
_cell.angle_alpha   90.00
_cell.angle_beta   90.00
_cell.angle_gamma   90.00
#
_symmetry.space_group_name_H-M   'P 1'
#
loop_
_entity.id
_entity.type
_entity.pdbx_description
1 polymer ?
#
loop_
_entity_poly.entity_id
_entity_poly.type
_entity_poly.pdbx_seq_one_letter_code
_entity_poly.pdbx_strand_id
1 'polypeptide(L)'
;TIQYQINTLMTTNGQSPFVTLFLYIDENNEYVDENVRIIEEILRQRLDGIKNEQGVYVTPAFPKLIYVLDENNCLKGGKYDYVTKLAVKCSAKRMYPDYISAKKMRENYEGNVFSCMGCRSFLSPWKDENGEYKWEGRFNQGVVSINLPQIGLVAKGDEEKFWKLFDERLELCYEALMCRHKALEGVVSDVSPIHWQYLSLIHISEPTRRS
;
A
#
# COMPACT_ATOMS: atom_id res chain seq x y z
N THR A 1 -22.18 1.76 3.48
CA THR A 1 -22.36 0.91 2.27
C THR A 1 -21.02 0.46 1.71
N ILE A 2 -20.04 1.34 1.40
CA ILE A 2 -18.73 0.99 0.81
C ILE A 2 -17.99 -0.04 1.68
N GLN A 3 -17.85 0.21 2.98
CA GLN A 3 -17.16 -0.73 3.88
C GLN A 3 -17.83 -2.10 3.91
N TYR A 4 -19.16 -2.13 3.92
CA TYR A 4 -19.91 -3.39 3.88
C TYR A 4 -19.67 -4.15 2.57
N GLN A 5 -19.82 -3.46 1.43
CA GLN A 5 -19.62 -4.08 0.12
C GLN A 5 -18.21 -4.66 -0.05
N ILE A 6 -17.17 -3.91 0.31
CA ILE A 6 -15.78 -4.39 0.19
C ILE A 6 -15.54 -5.64 1.05
N ASN A 7 -16.15 -5.73 2.24
CA ASN A 7 -15.96 -6.88 3.13
C ASN A 7 -16.85 -8.08 2.78
N THR A 8 -17.90 -7.88 1.99
CA THR A 8 -18.79 -8.96 1.51
C THR A 8 -18.46 -9.44 0.11
N LEU A 9 -17.66 -8.71 -0.65
CA LEU A 9 -17.16 -9.14 -1.95
C LEU A 9 -16.02 -10.13 -1.77
N MET A 10 -15.99 -11.14 -2.62
CA MET A 10 -14.90 -12.09 -2.72
C MET A 10 -14.33 -12.08 -4.14
N THR A 11 -13.02 -12.21 -4.25
CA THR A 11 -12.37 -12.50 -5.52
C THR A 11 -12.69 -13.94 -5.96
N THR A 12 -12.42 -14.27 -7.21
CA THR A 12 -12.58 -15.64 -7.73
C THR A 12 -11.78 -16.68 -6.93
N ASN A 13 -10.74 -16.26 -6.22
CA ASN A 13 -9.93 -17.13 -5.36
C ASN A 13 -10.42 -17.18 -3.90
N GLY A 14 -11.61 -16.66 -3.60
CA GLY A 14 -12.20 -16.68 -2.27
C GLY A 14 -11.56 -15.73 -1.25
N GLN A 15 -10.82 -14.71 -1.69
CA GLN A 15 -10.21 -13.69 -0.83
C GLN A 15 -10.99 -12.38 -0.90
N SER A 16 -10.98 -11.62 0.20
CA SER A 16 -11.47 -10.24 0.19
C SER A 16 -10.57 -9.35 -0.67
N PRO A 17 -11.13 -8.41 -1.45
CA PRO A 17 -10.33 -7.48 -2.23
C PRO A 17 -9.39 -6.65 -1.35
N PHE A 18 -8.12 -6.54 -1.74
CA PHE A 18 -7.15 -5.67 -1.07
C PHE A 18 -7.33 -4.23 -1.55
N VAL A 19 -8.27 -3.53 -0.93
CA VAL A 19 -8.57 -2.13 -1.24
C VAL A 19 -7.94 -1.22 -0.20
N THR A 20 -7.25 -0.18 -0.66
CA THR A 20 -6.68 0.89 0.18
C THR A 20 -7.34 2.22 -0.17
N LEU A 21 -7.74 2.97 0.85
CA LEU A 21 -8.15 4.37 0.72
C LEU A 21 -7.04 5.25 1.26
N PHE A 22 -6.53 6.13 0.41
CA PHE A 22 -5.48 7.09 0.72
C PHE A 22 -6.12 8.42 1.10
N LEU A 23 -6.11 8.72 2.39
CA LEU A 23 -6.79 9.87 2.98
C LEU A 23 -5.79 11.03 3.08
N TYR A 24 -5.67 11.79 1.98
CA TYR A 24 -4.77 12.92 1.87
C TYR A 24 -5.53 14.24 1.72
N ILE A 25 -5.24 15.19 2.59
CA ILE A 25 -5.79 16.55 2.56
C ILE A 25 -4.78 17.43 1.83
N ASP A 26 -4.93 17.53 0.52
CA ASP A 26 -4.12 18.40 -0.32
C ASP A 26 -4.79 19.76 -0.46
N GLU A 27 -4.17 20.81 0.10
CA GLU A 27 -4.69 22.19 0.05
C GLU A 27 -4.67 22.79 -1.35
N ASN A 28 -3.89 22.23 -2.27
CA ASN A 28 -3.87 22.68 -3.67
C ASN A 28 -5.01 22.05 -4.50
N ASN A 29 -5.77 21.14 -3.92
CA ASN A 29 -6.90 20.52 -4.61
C ASN A 29 -8.11 21.46 -4.59
N GLU A 30 -8.73 21.67 -5.74
CA GLU A 30 -9.94 22.47 -5.92
C GLU A 30 -11.10 22.01 -5.00
N TYR A 31 -11.18 20.70 -4.73
CA TYR A 31 -12.23 20.05 -3.94
C TYR A 31 -11.76 19.69 -2.52
N VAL A 32 -10.84 20.46 -1.94
CA VAL A 32 -10.27 20.15 -0.62
C VAL A 32 -11.32 20.03 0.48
N ASP A 33 -12.33 20.92 0.50
CA ASP A 33 -13.35 20.93 1.54
C ASP A 33 -14.31 19.73 1.43
N GLU A 34 -14.66 19.31 0.21
CA GLU A 34 -15.44 18.10 -0.06
C GLU A 34 -14.62 16.85 0.31
N ASN A 35 -13.35 16.83 -0.06
CA ASN A 35 -12.46 15.73 0.28
C ASN A 35 -12.31 15.56 1.79
N VAL A 36 -12.16 16.65 2.53
CA VAL A 36 -12.11 16.64 3.99
C VAL A 36 -13.40 16.05 4.59
N ARG A 37 -14.56 16.41 4.08
CA ARG A 37 -15.86 15.85 4.53
C ARG A 37 -15.95 14.36 4.26
N ILE A 38 -15.47 13.91 3.10
CA ILE A 38 -15.42 12.48 2.74
C ILE A 38 -14.48 11.73 3.69
N ILE A 39 -13.29 12.27 3.95
CA ILE A 39 -12.31 11.68 4.88
C ILE A 39 -12.91 11.59 6.28
N GLU A 40 -13.54 12.64 6.76
CA GLU A 40 -14.20 12.69 8.06
C GLU A 40 -15.26 11.60 8.20
N GLU A 41 -16.14 11.46 7.19
CA GLU A 41 -17.18 10.44 7.19
C GLU A 41 -16.60 9.01 7.12
N ILE A 42 -15.57 8.78 6.32
CA ILE A 42 -14.87 7.49 6.27
C ILE A 42 -14.31 7.13 7.66
N LEU A 43 -13.68 8.07 8.35
CA LEU A 43 -13.15 7.86 9.70
C LEU A 43 -14.25 7.61 10.73
N ARG A 44 -15.39 8.32 10.66
CA ARG A 44 -16.56 8.11 11.53
C ARG A 44 -17.14 6.71 11.33
N GLN A 45 -17.38 6.32 10.08
CA GLN A 45 -17.89 4.99 9.74
C GLN A 45 -16.93 3.87 10.20
N ARG A 46 -15.61 4.08 10.06
CA ARG A 46 -14.63 3.14 10.57
C ARG A 46 -14.63 3.05 12.09
N LEU A 47 -14.77 4.19 12.77
CA LEU A 47 -14.85 4.27 14.25
C LEU A 47 -16.04 3.50 14.78
N ASP A 48 -17.19 3.57 14.13
CA ASP A 48 -18.40 2.82 14.48
C ASP A 48 -18.21 1.32 14.21
N GLY A 49 -17.65 0.95 13.07
CA GLY A 49 -17.44 -0.44 12.64
C GLY A 49 -18.63 -0.98 11.85
N ILE A 50 -18.64 -2.28 11.62
CA ILE A 50 -19.71 -3.01 10.91
C ILE A 50 -20.36 -3.98 11.88
N LYS A 51 -21.68 -4.06 11.89
CA LYS A 51 -22.43 -5.08 12.64
C LYS A 51 -22.25 -6.44 11.98
N ASN A 52 -21.83 -7.43 12.76
CA ASN A 52 -21.87 -8.83 12.36
C ASN A 52 -23.30 -9.42 12.51
N GLU A 53 -23.45 -10.69 12.19
CA GLU A 53 -24.73 -11.41 12.27
C GLU A 53 -25.32 -11.44 13.71
N GLN A 54 -24.47 -11.39 14.73
CA GLN A 54 -24.84 -11.33 16.13
C GLN A 54 -25.17 -9.90 16.61
N GLY A 55 -25.16 -8.90 15.71
CA GLY A 55 -25.43 -7.50 16.02
C GLY A 55 -24.29 -6.78 16.73
N VAL A 56 -23.11 -7.40 16.86
CA VAL A 56 -21.92 -6.82 17.48
C VAL A 56 -21.12 -6.01 16.45
N TYR A 57 -20.66 -4.82 16.84
CA TYR A 57 -19.82 -4.00 15.99
C TYR A 57 -18.37 -4.48 15.98
N VAL A 58 -17.92 -4.92 14.82
CA VAL A 58 -16.56 -5.42 14.58
C VAL A 58 -15.77 -4.46 13.69
N THR A 59 -14.45 -4.56 13.77
CA THR A 59 -13.56 -3.78 12.89
C THR A 59 -13.47 -4.47 11.52
N PRO A 60 -13.86 -3.82 10.42
CA PRO A 60 -13.72 -4.39 9.09
C PRO A 60 -12.24 -4.50 8.68
N ALA A 61 -11.87 -5.61 8.02
CA ALA A 61 -10.51 -5.81 7.54
C ALA A 61 -10.14 -4.83 6.40
N PHE A 62 -11.12 -4.50 5.54
CA PHE A 62 -10.97 -3.65 4.38
C PHE A 62 -12.09 -2.58 4.31
N PRO A 63 -11.87 -1.47 3.60
CA PRO A 63 -10.61 -1.04 2.99
C PRO A 63 -9.53 -0.75 4.05
N LYS A 64 -8.26 -0.91 3.68
CA LYS A 64 -7.17 -0.36 4.48
C LYS A 64 -7.24 1.16 4.40
N LEU A 65 -7.06 1.84 5.53
CA LEU A 65 -7.06 3.30 5.59
C LEU A 65 -5.64 3.79 5.85
N ILE A 66 -5.15 4.66 4.99
CA ILE A 66 -3.87 5.33 5.14
C ILE A 66 -4.14 6.83 5.27
N TYR A 67 -3.81 7.40 6.42
CA TYR A 67 -3.98 8.83 6.68
C TYR A 67 -2.64 9.56 6.54
N VAL A 68 -2.62 10.60 5.71
CA VAL A 68 -1.41 11.37 5.46
C VAL A 68 -1.30 12.53 6.45
N LEU A 69 -0.21 12.52 7.20
CA LEU A 69 0.16 13.62 8.10
C LEU A 69 0.91 14.70 7.30
N ASP A 70 0.37 15.89 7.27
CA ASP A 70 0.98 17.07 6.68
C ASP A 70 0.91 18.25 7.65
N GLU A 71 1.57 19.36 7.35
CA GLU A 71 1.63 20.53 8.24
C GLU A 71 0.24 21.12 8.52
N ASN A 72 -0.67 21.06 7.53
CA ASN A 72 -2.04 21.56 7.66
C ASN A 72 -2.94 20.77 8.62
N ASN A 73 -2.59 19.54 8.94
CA ASN A 73 -3.41 18.66 9.76
C ASN A 73 -2.71 18.09 11.01
N CYS A 74 -1.37 18.03 11.05
CA CYS A 74 -0.65 17.45 12.19
C CYS A 74 -0.18 18.49 13.22
N LEU A 75 -0.16 19.77 12.88
CA LEU A 75 0.22 20.83 13.81
C LEU A 75 -0.98 21.24 14.67
N LYS A 76 -0.74 21.41 15.97
CA LYS A 76 -1.77 21.86 16.92
C LYS A 76 -2.32 23.23 16.51
N GLY A 77 -3.63 23.28 16.30
CA GLY A 77 -4.32 24.50 15.84
C GLY A 77 -4.31 24.70 14.32
N GLY A 78 -3.77 23.75 13.55
CA GLY A 78 -3.87 23.73 12.10
C GLY A 78 -5.34 23.59 11.65
N LYS A 79 -5.62 24.04 10.43
CA LYS A 79 -7.00 24.08 9.87
C LYS A 79 -7.73 22.73 9.98
N TYR A 80 -7.01 21.63 9.81
CA TYR A 80 -7.53 20.26 9.80
C TYR A 80 -7.05 19.38 10.97
N ASP A 81 -6.48 19.98 12.04
CA ASP A 81 -6.06 19.28 13.26
C ASP A 81 -7.19 18.42 13.87
N TYR A 82 -8.44 18.88 13.76
CA TYR A 82 -9.59 18.13 14.25
C TYR A 82 -9.82 16.80 13.50
N VAL A 83 -9.48 16.72 12.21
CA VAL A 83 -9.56 15.47 11.42
C VAL A 83 -8.50 14.48 11.89
N THR A 84 -7.29 14.96 12.17
CA THR A 84 -6.23 14.12 12.74
C THR A 84 -6.60 13.59 14.12
N LYS A 85 -7.23 14.41 14.97
CA LYS A 85 -7.76 13.94 16.26
C LYS A 85 -8.81 12.85 16.09
N LEU A 86 -9.69 12.97 15.09
CA LEU A 86 -10.65 11.92 14.75
C LEU A 86 -9.94 10.65 14.24
N ALA A 87 -8.91 10.79 13.39
CA ALA A 87 -8.12 9.68 12.90
C ALA A 87 -7.43 8.93 14.04
N VAL A 88 -6.80 9.65 14.98
CA VAL A 88 -6.16 9.07 16.17
C VAL A 88 -7.19 8.34 17.05
N LYS A 89 -8.36 8.93 17.30
CA LYS A 89 -9.45 8.28 18.03
C LYS A 89 -9.89 6.98 17.34
N CYS A 90 -9.96 7.01 16.01
CA CYS A 90 -10.30 5.84 15.22
C CYS A 90 -9.23 4.76 15.34
N SER A 91 -7.94 5.11 15.20
CA SER A 91 -6.82 4.16 15.35
C SER A 91 -6.77 3.53 16.73
N ALA A 92 -6.99 4.30 17.78
CA ALA A 92 -7.00 3.78 19.15
C ALA A 92 -8.08 2.71 19.38
N LYS A 93 -9.23 2.82 18.69
CA LYS A 93 -10.34 1.86 18.83
C LYS A 93 -10.31 0.74 17.79
N ARG A 94 -9.85 1.02 16.57
CA ARG A 94 -10.00 0.14 15.40
C ARG A 94 -8.69 -0.27 14.75
N MET A 95 -7.54 0.20 15.28
CA MET A 95 -6.19 -0.04 14.74
C MET A 95 -5.94 0.53 13.34
N TYR A 96 -6.84 1.36 12.82
CA TYR A 96 -6.76 2.08 11.56
C TYR A 96 -7.29 3.51 11.74
N PRO A 97 -6.81 4.47 10.95
CA PRO A 97 -5.87 4.37 9.83
C PRO A 97 -4.41 4.14 10.25
N ASP A 98 -3.57 3.69 9.31
CA ASP A 98 -2.12 3.82 9.38
C ASP A 98 -1.72 5.24 8.95
N TYR A 99 -0.50 5.69 9.31
CA TYR A 99 -0.06 7.06 9.09
C TYR A 99 1.18 7.12 8.19
N ILE A 100 1.19 8.09 7.28
CA ILE A 100 2.31 8.40 6.41
C ILE A 100 2.66 9.90 6.56
N SER A 101 3.93 10.23 6.61
CA SER A 101 4.40 11.61 6.62
C SER A 101 4.54 12.14 5.19
N ALA A 102 3.73 13.13 4.81
CA ALA A 102 3.85 13.82 3.54
C ALA A 102 5.22 14.49 3.37
N LYS A 103 5.71 15.14 4.43
CA LYS A 103 7.03 15.77 4.43
C LYS A 103 8.13 14.76 4.06
N LYS A 104 8.12 13.58 4.70
CA LYS A 104 9.13 12.55 4.44
C LYS A 104 9.02 11.95 3.04
N MET A 105 7.81 11.82 2.54
CA MET A 105 7.60 11.38 1.17
C MET A 105 8.11 12.41 0.16
N ARG A 106 7.79 13.69 0.36
CA ARG A 106 8.31 14.76 -0.51
C ARG A 106 9.83 14.82 -0.53
N GLU A 107 10.48 14.63 0.62
CA GLU A 107 11.96 14.58 0.71
C GLU A 107 12.55 13.40 -0.09
N ASN A 108 11.90 12.24 -0.06
CA ASN A 108 12.42 11.02 -0.68
C ASN A 108 12.03 10.87 -2.16
N TYR A 109 10.98 11.54 -2.62
CA TYR A 109 10.37 11.32 -3.94
C TYR A 109 10.14 12.62 -4.71
N GLU A 110 11.12 13.52 -4.70
CA GLU A 110 11.14 14.75 -5.50
C GLU A 110 9.85 15.61 -5.36
N GLY A 111 9.35 15.76 -4.14
CA GLY A 111 8.16 16.54 -3.85
C GLY A 111 6.82 15.80 -3.96
N ASN A 112 6.83 14.53 -4.32
CA ASN A 112 5.61 13.77 -4.55
C ASN A 112 5.12 13.02 -3.30
N VAL A 113 3.79 12.89 -3.20
CA VAL A 113 3.10 12.11 -2.16
C VAL A 113 2.18 11.11 -2.86
N PHE A 114 2.33 9.81 -2.53
CA PHE A 114 1.57 8.74 -3.16
C PHE A 114 1.25 7.62 -2.18
N SER A 115 0.26 6.80 -2.52
CA SER A 115 -0.21 5.71 -1.67
C SER A 115 0.74 4.52 -1.67
N CYS A 116 0.87 3.85 -0.52
CA CYS A 116 1.33 2.47 -0.46
C CYS A 116 0.20 1.51 -0.85
N MET A 117 0.56 0.25 -1.10
CA MET A 117 -0.41 -0.83 -1.29
C MET A 117 -1.06 -1.24 0.05
N GLY A 118 -2.16 -2.00 -0.01
CA GLY A 118 -2.89 -2.49 1.14
C GLY A 118 -2.08 -3.26 2.18
N CYS A 119 -0.98 -3.90 1.78
CA CYS A 119 -0.01 -4.57 2.66
C CYS A 119 1.11 -3.63 3.14
N ARG A 120 1.00 -2.32 2.97
CA ARG A 120 1.98 -1.26 3.31
C ARG A 120 3.27 -1.30 2.50
N SER A 121 3.29 -1.99 1.36
CA SER A 121 4.41 -1.94 0.42
C SER A 121 4.41 -0.63 -0.34
N PHE A 122 5.54 0.07 -0.32
CA PHE A 122 5.78 1.22 -1.18
C PHE A 122 6.41 0.74 -2.47
N LEU A 123 5.63 0.74 -3.55
CA LEU A 123 6.17 0.46 -4.88
C LEU A 123 6.77 1.75 -5.41
N SER A 124 8.05 1.71 -5.77
CA SER A 124 8.73 2.86 -6.36
C SER A 124 8.00 3.31 -7.64
N PRO A 125 7.80 4.61 -7.83
CA PRO A 125 7.28 5.11 -9.10
C PRO A 125 8.30 4.85 -10.20
N TRP A 126 7.82 4.71 -11.43
CA TRP A 126 8.67 4.60 -12.59
C TRP A 126 8.58 5.89 -13.44
N LYS A 127 9.57 6.14 -14.29
CA LYS A 127 9.56 7.27 -15.21
C LYS A 127 9.27 6.76 -16.62
N ASP A 128 8.37 7.45 -17.32
CA ASP A 128 8.09 7.16 -18.73
C ASP A 128 9.21 7.67 -19.67
N GLU A 129 9.01 7.52 -20.97
CA GLU A 129 9.98 7.93 -22.00
C GLU A 129 10.29 9.44 -21.98
N ASN A 130 9.40 10.27 -21.40
CA ASN A 130 9.58 11.70 -21.26
C ASN A 130 10.24 12.07 -19.93
N GLY A 131 10.53 11.11 -19.07
CA GLY A 131 11.07 11.30 -17.72
C GLY A 131 10.02 11.68 -16.67
N GLU A 132 8.73 11.64 -17.02
CA GLU A 132 7.64 11.95 -16.10
C GLU A 132 7.29 10.77 -15.21
N TYR A 133 7.07 11.04 -13.92
CA TYR A 133 6.69 10.01 -12.96
C TYR A 133 5.28 9.45 -13.24
N LYS A 134 5.18 8.14 -13.23
CA LYS A 134 3.93 7.39 -13.28
C LYS A 134 3.67 6.67 -11.95
N TRP A 135 2.47 6.85 -11.45
CA TRP A 135 2.04 6.40 -10.12
C TRP A 135 1.07 5.22 -10.20
N GLU A 136 0.41 5.06 -11.33
CA GLU A 136 -0.49 3.96 -11.67
C GLU A 136 0.24 2.78 -12.29
N GLY A 137 -0.42 1.63 -12.38
CA GLY A 137 0.07 0.45 -13.04
C GLY A 137 1.19 -0.31 -12.33
N ARG A 138 1.48 0.02 -11.07
CA ARG A 138 2.52 -0.64 -10.27
C ARG A 138 1.96 -1.86 -9.54
N PHE A 139 2.73 -2.93 -9.47
CA PHE A 139 2.34 -4.16 -8.76
C PHE A 139 3.56 -4.94 -8.25
N ASN A 140 3.32 -5.86 -7.30
CA ASN A 140 4.33 -6.80 -6.85
C ASN A 140 4.40 -8.00 -7.78
N GLN A 141 5.54 -8.24 -8.42
CA GLN A 141 5.78 -9.44 -9.22
C GLN A 141 5.92 -10.70 -8.39
N GLY A 142 6.27 -10.56 -7.13
CA GLY A 142 6.40 -11.66 -6.20
C GLY A 142 7.11 -11.26 -4.91
N VAL A 143 7.06 -12.16 -3.94
CA VAL A 143 7.74 -12.01 -2.65
C VAL A 143 8.54 -13.27 -2.34
N VAL A 144 9.68 -13.07 -1.67
CA VAL A 144 10.48 -14.14 -1.08
C VAL A 144 10.73 -13.76 0.37
N SER A 145 10.42 -14.66 1.30
CA SER A 145 10.55 -14.40 2.73
C SER A 145 11.86 -14.97 3.27
N ILE A 146 12.55 -14.18 4.10
CA ILE A 146 13.71 -14.62 4.87
C ILE A 146 13.24 -15.09 6.24
N ASN A 147 13.61 -16.32 6.63
CA ASN A 147 13.32 -16.86 7.94
C ASN A 147 14.40 -16.42 8.95
N LEU A 148 14.27 -15.21 9.49
CA LEU A 148 15.20 -14.66 10.49
C LEU A 148 15.29 -15.50 11.77
N PRO A 149 14.18 -16.02 12.34
CA PRO A 149 14.24 -16.91 13.50
C PRO A 149 15.13 -18.15 13.27
N GLN A 150 15.06 -18.76 12.10
CA GLN A 150 15.92 -19.90 11.74
C GLN A 150 17.40 -19.51 11.74
N ILE A 151 17.75 -18.37 11.15
CA ILE A 151 19.12 -17.85 11.12
C ILE A 151 19.63 -17.63 12.56
N GLY A 152 18.82 -16.98 13.41
CA GLY A 152 19.16 -16.74 14.81
C GLY A 152 19.38 -18.03 15.60
N LEU A 153 18.52 -19.02 15.43
CA LEU A 153 18.64 -20.33 16.09
C LEU A 153 19.90 -21.09 15.65
N VAL A 154 20.26 -21.02 14.35
CA VAL A 154 21.47 -21.67 13.82
C VAL A 154 22.74 -20.92 14.25
N ALA A 155 22.67 -19.60 14.35
CA ALA A 155 23.79 -18.78 14.83
C ALA A 155 24.11 -19.00 16.32
N LYS A 156 23.11 -19.34 17.15
CA LYS A 156 23.28 -19.64 18.59
C LYS A 156 24.01 -18.53 19.38
N GLY A 157 23.73 -17.26 19.07
CA GLY A 157 24.35 -16.10 19.72
C GLY A 157 25.67 -15.66 19.12
N ASP A 158 26.16 -16.33 18.08
CA ASP A 158 27.31 -15.90 17.28
C ASP A 158 26.86 -14.87 16.24
N GLU A 159 27.22 -13.60 16.47
CA GLU A 159 26.81 -12.50 15.61
C GLU A 159 27.45 -12.55 14.23
N GLU A 160 28.72 -12.90 14.12
CA GLU A 160 29.43 -13.00 12.84
C GLU A 160 28.80 -14.09 11.96
N LYS A 161 28.51 -15.24 12.56
CA LYS A 161 27.80 -16.33 11.88
C LYS A 161 26.39 -15.95 11.50
N PHE A 162 25.69 -15.14 12.31
CA PHE A 162 24.35 -14.64 11.99
C PHE A 162 24.37 -13.81 10.69
N TRP A 163 25.25 -12.82 10.62
CA TRP A 163 25.34 -11.95 9.46
C TRP A 163 25.78 -12.69 8.21
N LYS A 164 26.73 -13.61 8.33
CA LYS A 164 27.13 -14.45 7.20
C LYS A 164 25.95 -15.26 6.63
N LEU A 165 25.18 -15.92 7.49
CA LEU A 165 24.00 -16.68 7.08
C LEU A 165 22.91 -15.75 6.51
N PHE A 166 22.74 -14.56 7.07
CA PHE A 166 21.80 -13.59 6.58
C PHE A 166 22.14 -13.14 5.15
N ASP A 167 23.39 -12.80 4.89
CA ASP A 167 23.85 -12.37 3.56
C ASP A 167 23.69 -13.48 2.53
N GLU A 168 24.05 -14.71 2.87
CA GLU A 168 23.82 -15.88 2.02
C GLU A 168 22.34 -16.07 1.66
N ARG A 169 21.42 -15.89 2.63
CA ARG A 169 19.98 -16.00 2.38
C ARG A 169 19.43 -14.81 1.60
N LEU A 170 19.97 -13.63 1.82
CA LEU A 170 19.59 -12.43 1.08
C LEU A 170 19.93 -12.58 -0.40
N GLU A 171 21.13 -13.08 -0.72
CA GLU A 171 21.54 -13.35 -2.11
C GLU A 171 20.61 -14.37 -2.77
N LEU A 172 20.31 -15.48 -2.11
CA LEU A 172 19.35 -16.47 -2.61
C LEU A 172 17.95 -15.86 -2.86
N CYS A 173 17.50 -14.96 -2.00
CA CYS A 173 16.22 -14.26 -2.20
C CYS A 173 16.28 -13.36 -3.45
N TYR A 174 17.38 -12.65 -3.64
CA TYR A 174 17.60 -11.83 -4.83
C TYR A 174 17.59 -12.68 -6.11
N GLU A 175 18.36 -13.77 -6.13
CA GLU A 175 18.40 -14.70 -7.26
C GLU A 175 17.00 -15.27 -7.58
N ALA A 176 16.22 -15.64 -6.56
CA ALA A 176 14.87 -16.15 -6.72
C ALA A 176 13.92 -15.09 -7.32
N LEU A 177 14.02 -13.82 -6.88
CA LEU A 177 13.25 -12.72 -7.44
C LEU A 177 13.66 -12.44 -8.89
N MET A 178 14.97 -12.45 -9.20
CA MET A 178 15.47 -12.26 -10.56
C MET A 178 15.07 -13.40 -11.49
N CYS A 179 15.02 -14.64 -10.99
CA CYS A 179 14.52 -15.78 -11.75
C CYS A 179 13.05 -15.58 -12.15
N ARG A 180 12.19 -15.11 -11.23
CA ARG A 180 10.80 -14.75 -11.51
C ARG A 180 10.69 -13.60 -12.52
N HIS A 181 11.51 -12.57 -12.34
CA HIS A 181 11.52 -11.42 -13.25
C HIS A 181 11.85 -11.87 -14.68
N LYS A 182 12.93 -12.62 -14.85
CA LYS A 182 13.32 -13.15 -16.15
C LYS A 182 12.27 -14.08 -16.79
N ALA A 183 11.54 -14.83 -15.97
CA ALA A 183 10.46 -15.69 -16.46
C ALA A 183 9.26 -14.91 -17.03
N LEU A 184 9.14 -13.63 -16.71
CA LEU A 184 8.10 -12.74 -17.22
C LEU A 184 8.57 -11.93 -18.45
N GLU A 185 9.86 -11.90 -18.74
CA GLU A 185 10.37 -11.25 -19.95
C GLU A 185 9.80 -11.93 -21.20
N GLY A 186 9.23 -11.14 -22.10
CA GLY A 186 8.63 -11.63 -23.32
C GLY A 186 7.26 -12.29 -23.16
N VAL A 187 6.72 -12.37 -21.94
CA VAL A 187 5.33 -12.82 -21.72
C VAL A 187 4.39 -11.73 -22.22
N VAL A 188 3.51 -12.10 -23.15
CA VAL A 188 2.54 -11.16 -23.71
C VAL A 188 1.50 -10.75 -22.66
N SER A 189 1.07 -9.50 -22.73
CA SER A 189 0.17 -8.90 -21.71
C SER A 189 -1.22 -9.53 -21.66
N ASP A 190 -1.66 -10.19 -22.72
CA ASP A 190 -2.98 -10.80 -22.84
C ASP A 190 -3.12 -12.15 -22.08
N VAL A 191 -2.02 -12.72 -21.58
CA VAL A 191 -2.09 -13.85 -20.61
C VAL A 191 -2.88 -13.49 -19.34
N SER A 192 -2.94 -12.20 -19.00
CA SER A 192 -3.75 -11.70 -17.89
C SER A 192 -4.31 -10.32 -18.23
N PRO A 193 -5.60 -10.22 -18.59
CA PRO A 193 -6.22 -8.94 -18.99
C PRO A 193 -6.10 -7.83 -17.94
N ILE A 194 -6.12 -8.18 -16.66
CA ILE A 194 -5.94 -7.20 -15.57
C ILE A 194 -4.53 -6.60 -15.59
N HIS A 195 -3.50 -7.43 -15.77
CA HIS A 195 -2.12 -6.97 -15.89
C HIS A 195 -1.91 -6.11 -17.13
N TRP A 196 -2.63 -6.43 -18.21
CA TRP A 196 -2.57 -5.69 -19.45
C TRP A 196 -3.15 -4.29 -19.34
N GLN A 197 -4.25 -4.14 -18.64
CA GLN A 197 -5.05 -2.92 -18.63
C GLN A 197 -4.58 -1.89 -17.58
N TYR A 198 -4.08 -2.34 -16.42
CA TYR A 198 -3.86 -1.47 -15.26
C TYR A 198 -2.52 -1.65 -14.55
N LEU A 199 -1.68 -2.58 -14.98
CA LEU A 199 -0.43 -2.88 -14.30
C LEU A 199 0.78 -2.66 -15.20
N SER A 200 1.94 -2.43 -14.59
CA SER A 200 3.19 -2.09 -15.27
C SER A 200 3.72 -3.17 -16.24
N LEU A 201 3.11 -4.36 -16.30
CA LEU A 201 3.41 -5.36 -17.32
C LEU A 201 3.19 -4.87 -18.75
N ILE A 202 2.32 -3.89 -18.94
CA ILE A 202 2.12 -3.21 -20.23
C ILE A 202 3.46 -2.68 -20.78
N HIS A 203 4.32 -2.17 -19.93
CA HIS A 203 5.62 -1.61 -20.28
C HIS A 203 6.70 -2.68 -20.51
N ILE A 204 6.54 -3.85 -19.88
CA ILE A 204 7.44 -5.00 -20.08
C ILE A 204 7.14 -5.69 -21.42
N SER A 205 5.88 -5.72 -21.83
CA SER A 205 5.42 -6.44 -23.02
C SER A 205 5.21 -5.57 -24.27
N GLU A 206 5.30 -4.24 -24.14
CA GLU A 206 5.13 -3.31 -25.26
C GLU A 206 6.06 -3.58 -26.47
N PRO A 207 7.33 -3.95 -26.30
CA PRO A 207 8.20 -4.30 -27.41
C PRO A 207 7.70 -5.48 -28.25
N THR A 208 6.89 -6.38 -27.67
CA THR A 208 6.37 -7.57 -28.38
C THR A 208 5.08 -7.31 -29.14
N ARG A 209 4.46 -6.14 -28.99
CA ARG A 209 3.25 -5.74 -29.72
C ARG A 209 3.51 -5.27 -31.16
N ARG A 210 4.76 -5.04 -31.53
CA ARG A 210 5.15 -4.50 -32.87
C ARG A 210 5.56 -5.56 -33.87
N SER A 211 5.33 -6.83 -33.62
CA SER A 211 5.57 -7.92 -34.57
C SER A 211 4.29 -8.51 -35.13
#